data_b057b69317d7c894c0f831014e96c430
#
_entry.id   b057b69317d7c894c0f831014e96c430
#
_cell.length_a   1.000
_cell.length_b   1.000
_cell.length_c   1.000
_cell.angle_alpha   90.00
_cell.angle_beta   90.00
_cell.angle_gamma   90.00
#
_symmetry.space_group_name_H-M   'P 1'
#
loop_
_entity.id
_entity.type
_entity.pdbx_description
1 polymer ?
#
loop_
_entity_poly.entity_id
_entity_poly.type
_entity_poly.pdbx_seq_one_letter_code
_entity_poly.pdbx_strand_id
1 'polypeptide(L)'
;MGGIFSEGIDLTNDRLIGALVIGTGLPQVCREREIVKDYFDRKGMDGFAYAYQYPGMNKVLQAAGRVIRTDEDQGVILLLDERFQSPACQRLFPREWEQHVNCRIDSLTGYLQDFWDRQERTGSEHQK
;
A
#
# COMPACT_ATOMS: atom_id res chain seq x y z
N MET A 1 -7.69 8.61 -0.89
CA MET A 1 -6.71 8.52 -1.99
C MET A 1 -7.41 8.88 -3.29
N GLY A 2 -6.74 9.52 -4.23
CA GLY A 2 -7.34 10.00 -5.48
C GLY A 2 -7.06 11.48 -5.75
N GLY A 3 -6.06 12.06 -5.06
CA GLY A 3 -5.59 13.40 -5.39
C GLY A 3 -4.53 13.36 -6.50
N ILE A 4 -4.24 14.54 -7.07
CA ILE A 4 -3.23 14.72 -8.12
C ILE A 4 -1.84 14.16 -7.75
N PHE A 5 -1.52 14.07 -6.46
CA PHE A 5 -0.24 13.54 -5.97
C PHE A 5 -0.19 12.01 -5.89
N SER A 6 -1.33 11.31 -5.97
CA SER A 6 -1.38 9.85 -6.05
C SER A 6 -1.34 9.32 -7.49
N GLU A 7 -1.63 10.20 -8.45
CA GLU A 7 -1.68 9.88 -9.87
C GLU A 7 -0.90 10.93 -10.68
N GLY A 8 -0.18 10.53 -11.71
CA GLY A 8 0.44 11.45 -12.66
C GLY A 8 1.79 12.07 -12.26
N ILE A 9 2.28 11.87 -11.02
CA ILE A 9 3.62 12.32 -10.63
C ILE A 9 4.62 11.18 -10.86
N ASP A 10 5.63 11.48 -11.64
CA ASP A 10 6.74 10.58 -11.92
C ASP A 10 8.01 11.09 -11.22
N LEU A 11 8.31 10.54 -10.05
CA LEU A 11 9.52 10.80 -9.29
C LEU A 11 10.44 9.59 -9.43
N THR A 12 11.62 9.79 -10.01
CA THR A 12 12.61 8.74 -10.26
C THR A 12 13.77 8.81 -9.28
N ASN A 13 14.39 7.66 -9.03
CA ASN A 13 15.53 7.51 -8.11
C ASN A 13 15.16 7.91 -6.66
N ASP A 14 16.11 8.45 -5.93
CA ASP A 14 15.98 8.83 -4.50
C ASP A 14 15.00 9.98 -4.21
N ARG A 15 14.21 10.38 -5.19
CA ARG A 15 13.23 11.46 -5.04
C ARG A 15 11.98 11.05 -4.27
N LEU A 16 11.72 9.75 -4.17
CA LEU A 16 10.59 9.20 -3.43
C LEU A 16 11.04 7.95 -2.66
N ILE A 17 11.43 8.14 -1.42
CA ILE A 17 11.93 7.07 -0.53
C ILE A 17 10.88 6.53 0.43
N GLY A 18 9.68 7.10 0.42
CA GLY A 18 8.60 6.63 1.28
C GLY A 18 7.24 7.16 0.88
N ALA A 19 6.21 6.42 1.25
CA ALA A 19 4.82 6.82 1.11
C ALA A 19 4.02 6.53 2.37
N LEU A 20 3.16 7.46 2.75
CA LEU A 20 2.17 7.28 3.80
C LEU A 20 0.80 7.11 3.13
N VAL A 21 0.19 5.95 3.36
CA VAL A 21 -1.15 5.64 2.88
C VAL A 21 -2.11 5.74 4.05
N ILE A 22 -2.94 6.77 4.05
CA ILE A 22 -3.94 7.01 5.10
C ILE A 22 -5.30 6.53 4.61
N GLY A 23 -5.86 5.55 5.29
CA GLY A 23 -7.11 4.90 4.88
C GLY A 23 -6.92 3.83 3.81
N THR A 24 -7.93 2.97 3.66
CA THR A 24 -7.92 1.81 2.77
C THR A 24 -8.27 2.14 1.31
N GLY A 25 -8.40 3.41 0.97
CA GLY A 25 -8.74 3.87 -0.38
C GLY A 25 -10.11 3.43 -0.87
N LEU A 26 -10.99 2.98 0.03
CA LEU A 26 -12.35 2.57 -0.35
C LEU A 26 -13.04 3.69 -1.13
N PRO A 27 -13.62 3.39 -2.30
CA PRO A 27 -14.37 4.37 -3.05
C PRO A 27 -15.63 4.81 -2.28
N GLN A 28 -16.08 6.01 -2.60
CA GLN A 28 -17.33 6.52 -2.03
C GLN A 28 -18.52 5.62 -2.42
N VAL A 29 -19.45 5.46 -1.50
CA VAL A 29 -20.70 4.75 -1.78
C VAL A 29 -21.50 5.54 -2.82
N CYS A 30 -21.86 4.88 -3.91
CA CYS A 30 -22.68 5.43 -4.97
C CYS A 30 -23.55 4.34 -5.60
N ARG A 31 -24.57 4.76 -6.33
CA ARG A 31 -25.55 3.85 -6.92
C ARG A 31 -24.91 2.83 -7.86
N GLU A 32 -23.97 3.24 -8.65
CA GLU A 32 -23.27 2.38 -9.62
C GLU A 32 -22.53 1.24 -8.91
N ARG A 33 -21.89 1.54 -7.77
CA ARG A 33 -21.16 0.54 -6.98
C ARG A 33 -22.09 -0.40 -6.24
N GLU A 34 -23.23 0.09 -5.77
CA GLU A 34 -24.26 -0.77 -5.17
C GLU A 34 -24.84 -1.75 -6.21
N ILE A 35 -25.00 -1.33 -7.46
CA ILE A 35 -25.41 -2.24 -8.55
C ILE A 35 -24.36 -3.33 -8.77
N VAL A 36 -23.08 -2.98 -8.78
CA VAL A 36 -21.98 -3.95 -8.91
C VAL A 36 -21.97 -4.91 -7.72
N LYS A 37 -22.11 -4.38 -6.50
CA LYS A 37 -22.18 -5.18 -5.27
C LYS A 37 -23.33 -6.20 -5.36
N ASP A 38 -24.53 -5.74 -5.64
CA ASP A 38 -25.73 -6.59 -5.75
C ASP A 38 -25.59 -7.66 -6.86
N TYR A 39 -24.95 -7.32 -7.96
CA TYR A 39 -24.70 -8.28 -9.04
C TYR A 39 -23.83 -9.45 -8.57
N PHE A 40 -22.73 -9.17 -7.87
CA PHE A 40 -21.85 -10.22 -7.37
C PHE A 40 -22.47 -10.99 -6.21
N ASP A 41 -23.21 -10.33 -5.30
CA ASP A 41 -23.94 -11.00 -4.21
C ASP A 41 -24.95 -12.00 -4.76
N ARG A 42 -25.69 -11.67 -5.83
CA ARG A 42 -26.62 -12.60 -6.50
C ARG A 42 -25.92 -13.80 -7.14
N LYS A 43 -24.65 -13.67 -7.47
CA LYS A 43 -23.84 -14.78 -7.99
C LYS A 43 -23.18 -15.62 -6.89
N GLY A 44 -23.46 -15.34 -5.62
CA GLY A 44 -22.84 -16.03 -4.48
C GLY A 44 -21.40 -15.64 -4.22
N MET A 45 -20.98 -14.47 -4.71
CA MET A 45 -19.65 -13.90 -4.51
C MET A 45 -19.73 -12.74 -3.52
N ASP A 46 -18.59 -12.32 -2.97
CA ASP A 46 -18.54 -11.17 -2.06
C ASP A 46 -18.65 -9.85 -2.85
N GLY A 47 -19.88 -9.34 -2.98
CA GLY A 47 -20.14 -8.11 -3.71
C GLY A 47 -19.45 -6.88 -3.11
N PHE A 48 -19.29 -6.83 -1.79
CA PHE A 48 -18.54 -5.74 -1.15
C PHE A 48 -17.05 -5.75 -1.54
N ALA A 49 -16.45 -6.94 -1.59
CA ALA A 49 -15.07 -7.06 -2.04
C ALA A 49 -14.90 -6.53 -3.46
N TYR A 50 -15.75 -6.92 -4.39
CA TYR A 50 -15.68 -6.49 -5.79
C TYR A 50 -15.98 -5.01 -6.00
N ALA A 51 -16.98 -4.46 -5.31
CA ALA A 51 -17.39 -3.08 -5.49
C ALA A 51 -16.49 -2.06 -4.78
N TYR A 52 -15.88 -2.45 -3.65
CA TYR A 52 -15.20 -1.52 -2.74
C TYR A 52 -13.79 -1.96 -2.36
N GLN A 53 -13.59 -3.18 -1.88
CA GLN A 53 -12.31 -3.63 -1.34
C GLN A 53 -11.22 -3.72 -2.40
N TYR A 54 -11.47 -4.43 -3.49
CA TYR A 54 -10.49 -4.59 -4.58
C TYR A 54 -10.14 -3.26 -5.24
N PRO A 55 -11.10 -2.40 -5.62
CA PRO A 55 -10.77 -1.07 -6.12
C PRO A 55 -10.00 -0.20 -5.12
N GLY A 56 -10.32 -0.30 -3.84
CA GLY A 56 -9.60 0.40 -2.77
C GLY A 56 -8.15 -0.07 -2.67
N MET A 57 -7.93 -1.37 -2.59
CA MET A 57 -6.59 -1.95 -2.52
C MET A 57 -5.77 -1.65 -3.77
N ASN A 58 -6.36 -1.67 -4.95
CA ASN A 58 -5.66 -1.29 -6.18
C ASN A 58 -5.10 0.13 -6.11
N LYS A 59 -5.82 1.09 -5.52
CA LYS A 59 -5.31 2.45 -5.30
C LYS A 59 -4.14 2.48 -4.31
N VAL A 60 -4.22 1.68 -3.24
CA VAL A 60 -3.11 1.52 -2.28
C VAL A 60 -1.87 0.98 -2.99
N LEU A 61 -2.02 -0.08 -3.78
CA LEU A 61 -0.92 -0.70 -4.52
C LEU A 61 -0.33 0.24 -5.58
N GLN A 62 -1.15 1.02 -6.27
CA GLN A 62 -0.69 2.03 -7.21
C GLN A 62 0.13 3.12 -6.52
N ALA A 63 -0.31 3.60 -5.36
CA ALA A 63 0.45 4.58 -4.58
C ALA A 63 1.79 4.00 -4.08
N ALA A 64 1.78 2.76 -3.59
CA ALA A 64 2.98 2.05 -3.15
C ALA A 64 3.98 1.81 -4.30
N GLY A 65 3.49 1.43 -5.48
CA GLY A 65 4.32 1.21 -6.68
C GLY A 65 4.97 2.48 -7.22
N ARG A 66 4.67 3.64 -6.66
CA ARG A 66 5.40 4.90 -6.94
C ARG A 66 6.71 4.99 -6.19
N VAL A 67 6.80 4.32 -5.05
CA VAL A 67 8.03 4.29 -4.23
C VAL A 67 9.00 3.23 -4.75
N ILE A 68 8.50 2.05 -5.05
CA ILE A 68 9.30 0.90 -5.49
C ILE A 68 8.83 0.49 -6.89
N ARG A 69 9.63 0.74 -7.91
CA ARG A 69 9.33 0.48 -9.33
C ARG A 69 10.22 -0.57 -9.94
N THR A 70 11.46 -0.61 -9.48
CA THR A 70 12.50 -1.52 -9.97
C THR A 70 13.07 -2.35 -8.83
N ASP A 71 13.81 -3.37 -9.15
CA ASP A 71 14.49 -4.23 -8.18
C ASP A 71 15.59 -3.48 -7.41
N GLU A 72 16.01 -2.32 -7.90
CA GLU A 72 17.04 -1.48 -7.26
C GLU A 72 16.45 -0.41 -6.33
N ASP A 73 15.14 -0.12 -6.47
CA ASP A 73 14.49 0.90 -5.65
C ASP A 73 14.32 0.44 -4.20
N GLN A 74 14.60 1.34 -3.27
CA GLN A 74 14.45 1.11 -1.84
C GLN A 74 13.54 2.18 -1.24
N GLY A 75 12.62 1.75 -0.40
CA GLY A 75 11.72 2.70 0.23
C GLY A 75 10.83 2.06 1.29
N VAL A 76 10.08 2.91 1.97
CA VAL A 76 9.19 2.52 3.06
C VAL A 76 7.76 2.88 2.69
N ILE A 77 6.84 1.96 2.94
CA ILE A 77 5.41 2.18 2.78
C ILE A 77 4.75 2.04 4.15
N LEU A 78 4.12 3.10 4.62
CA LEU A 78 3.39 3.13 5.87
C LEU A 78 1.89 3.09 5.60
N LEU A 79 1.23 2.05 6.08
CA LEU A 79 -0.22 1.88 5.98
C LEU A 79 -0.88 2.29 7.30
N LEU A 80 -1.55 3.44 7.31
CA LEU A 80 -2.13 4.05 8.51
C LEU A 80 -3.66 3.90 8.52
N ASP A 81 -4.11 2.72 8.85
CA ASP A 81 -5.52 2.42 9.12
C ASP A 81 -5.63 1.02 9.73
N GLU A 82 -6.41 0.86 10.79
CA GLU A 82 -6.59 -0.42 11.45
C GLU A 82 -7.19 -1.51 10.55
N ARG A 83 -7.94 -1.12 9.52
CA ARG A 83 -8.54 -2.06 8.55
C ARG A 83 -7.49 -2.83 7.75
N PHE A 84 -6.28 -2.30 7.61
CA PHE A 84 -5.17 -3.05 7.00
C PHE A 84 -4.74 -4.27 7.82
N GLN A 85 -5.06 -4.32 9.10
CA GLN A 85 -4.79 -5.48 9.96
C GLN A 85 -5.83 -6.60 9.80
N SER A 86 -6.95 -6.35 9.12
CA SER A 86 -7.96 -7.37 8.91
C SER A 86 -7.46 -8.49 8.00
N PRO A 87 -7.78 -9.76 8.27
CA PRO A 87 -7.39 -10.88 7.41
C PRO A 87 -7.90 -10.73 5.97
N ALA A 88 -9.07 -10.12 5.78
CA ALA A 88 -9.65 -9.85 4.47
C ALA A 88 -8.78 -8.88 3.65
N CYS A 89 -8.23 -7.84 4.29
CA CYS A 89 -7.37 -6.88 3.65
C CYS A 89 -5.97 -7.46 3.39
N GLN A 90 -5.40 -8.16 4.38
CA GLN A 90 -4.05 -8.74 4.26
C GLN A 90 -3.94 -9.81 3.18
N ARG A 91 -5.02 -10.53 2.89
CA ARG A 91 -5.07 -11.47 1.75
C ARG A 91 -4.90 -10.80 0.38
N LEU A 92 -5.10 -9.48 0.31
CA LEU A 92 -4.92 -8.69 -0.91
C LEU A 92 -3.53 -8.06 -1.01
N PHE A 93 -2.70 -8.23 0.01
CA PHE A 93 -1.32 -7.74 -0.02
C PHE A 93 -0.51 -8.51 -1.06
N PRO A 94 0.36 -7.83 -1.81
CA PRO A 94 1.29 -8.51 -2.70
C PRO A 94 2.28 -9.35 -1.89
N ARG A 95 2.88 -10.32 -2.54
CA ARG A 95 3.82 -11.26 -1.90
C ARG A 95 5.00 -10.55 -1.23
N GLU A 96 5.45 -9.46 -1.80
CA GLU A 96 6.54 -8.63 -1.29
C GLU A 96 6.23 -8.01 0.09
N TRP A 97 4.94 -7.94 0.45
CA TRP A 97 4.48 -7.40 1.74
C TRP A 97 4.24 -8.47 2.81
N GLU A 98 4.54 -9.74 2.54
CA GLU A 98 4.37 -10.82 3.54
C GLU A 98 5.16 -10.57 4.82
N GLN A 99 6.31 -9.87 4.74
CA GLN A 99 7.16 -9.53 5.87
C GLN A 99 6.87 -8.14 6.47
N HIS A 100 5.66 -7.60 6.27
CA HIS A 100 5.28 -6.34 6.87
C HIS A 100 5.29 -6.41 8.41
N VAL A 101 5.55 -5.28 9.05
CA VAL A 101 5.60 -5.16 10.51
C VAL A 101 4.41 -4.35 10.99
N ASN A 102 3.64 -4.91 11.93
CA ASN A 102 2.64 -4.15 12.67
C ASN A 102 3.33 -3.45 13.85
N CYS A 103 3.34 -2.14 13.86
CA CYS A 103 3.95 -1.35 14.91
C CYS A 103 3.02 -0.22 15.40
N ARG A 104 3.33 0.28 16.59
CA ARG A 104 2.70 1.49 17.12
C ARG A 104 3.50 2.71 16.67
N ILE A 105 2.86 3.87 16.72
CA ILE A 105 3.48 5.12 16.27
C ILE A 105 4.71 5.49 17.11
N ASP A 106 4.72 5.13 18.40
CA ASP A 106 5.84 5.37 19.31
C ASP A 106 7.09 4.52 18.99
N SER A 107 6.93 3.36 18.37
CA SER A 107 8.02 2.48 17.94
C SER A 107 8.42 2.65 16.48
N LEU A 108 7.65 3.39 15.70
CA LEU A 108 7.85 3.55 14.25
C LEU A 108 9.23 4.10 13.91
N THR A 109 9.70 5.12 14.65
CA THR A 109 11.01 5.75 14.39
C THR A 109 12.15 4.73 14.50
N GLY A 110 12.10 3.81 15.47
CA GLY A 110 13.10 2.74 15.60
C GLY A 110 13.12 1.81 14.39
N TYR A 111 11.95 1.37 13.90
CA TYR A 111 11.87 0.53 12.70
C TYR A 111 12.40 1.23 11.45
N LEU A 112 12.08 2.52 11.27
CA LEU A 112 12.58 3.30 10.14
C LEU A 112 14.10 3.47 10.20
N GLN A 113 14.65 3.75 11.36
CA GLN A 113 16.08 3.91 11.57
C GLN A 113 16.82 2.60 11.29
N ASP A 114 16.37 1.47 11.85
CA ASP A 114 16.92 0.15 11.59
C ASP A 114 16.88 -0.24 10.11
N PHE A 115 15.82 0.16 9.39
CA PHE A 115 15.70 -0.08 7.96
C PHE A 115 16.80 0.67 7.18
N TRP A 116 16.93 1.98 7.39
CA TRP A 116 17.89 2.81 6.66
C TRP A 116 19.34 2.48 7.02
N ASP A 117 19.65 2.21 8.28
CA ASP A 117 20.98 1.78 8.73
C ASP A 117 21.43 0.47 8.04
N ARG A 118 20.50 -0.44 7.79
CA ARG A 118 20.79 -1.68 7.05
C ARG A 118 21.09 -1.40 5.58
N GLN A 119 20.35 -0.50 4.95
CA GLN A 119 20.56 -0.15 3.54
C GLN A 119 21.91 0.52 3.33
N GLU A 120 22.32 1.44 4.19
CA GLU A 120 23.64 2.10 4.13
C GLU A 120 24.80 1.10 4.23
N ARG A 121 24.69 0.09 5.09
CA ARG A 121 25.71 -0.97 5.23
C ARG A 121 25.82 -1.82 3.96
N THR A 122 24.71 -2.19 3.38
CA THR A 122 24.69 -2.99 2.14
C THR A 122 25.22 -2.19 0.95
N GLY A 123 24.90 -0.91 0.84
CA GLY A 123 25.43 -0.02 -0.20
C GLY A 123 26.95 0.18 -0.12
N SER A 124 27.52 0.19 1.08
CA SER A 124 28.96 0.33 1.30
C SER A 124 29.78 -0.91 0.89
N GLU A 125 29.17 -2.09 0.90
CA GLU A 125 29.84 -3.34 0.50
C GLU A 125 29.93 -3.52 -1.02
N HIS A 126 29.03 -2.89 -1.78
CA HIS A 126 29.03 -2.97 -3.26
C HIS A 126 29.96 -1.94 -3.93
N GLN A 127 30.54 -0.98 -3.18
CA GLN A 127 31.51 0.01 -3.69
C GLN A 127 32.99 -0.40 -3.47
N LYS A 128 33.22 -1.57 -2.96
CA LYS A 128 34.57 -2.16 -2.85
C LYS A 128 34.75 -3.26 -3.88
#